data_a9efd2c51e2d80f3ad9e9e57f8a262eb
#
_entry.id   a9efd2c51e2d80f3ad9e9e57f8a262eb
#
_cell.length_a   1.000
_cell.length_b   1.000
_cell.length_c   1.000
_cell.angle_alpha   90.00
_cell.angle_beta   90.00
_cell.angle_gamma   90.00
#
_symmetry.space_group_name_H-M   'P 1'
#
loop_
_entity.id
_entity.type
_entity.pdbx_description
1 polymer ?
#
loop_
_entity_poly.entity_id
_entity_poly.type
_entity_poly.pdbx_seq_one_letter_code
_entity_poly.pdbx_strand_id
1 'polypeptide(L)'
;EEVNKDLIAKTKLYLIQDYENWNISDKELIATYKLGFKNIVVAKWLKQIVDQYSPTGSVLIPNAIDTSIYTETVPIQNRDNHTIALLYHESPHKGLKNAFKVLDKLKQKYPDLKVIMFGKFPKPELPNWITYYKGASQKKTVEIYNSVKAFLCSTIEEGFGLTGIEAMACGACLVSTDYRGVREYAVKNYNSLLSPVGDIDAQVENVIRIFENKELQKNISSNGIQHVKKFKWSEAM
;
A
#
# COMPACT_ATOMS: atom_id res chain seq x y z
N GLU A 1 -8.43 5.67 -29.92
CA GLU A 1 -9.55 6.15 -30.78
C GLU A 1 -10.38 4.99 -31.33
N GLU A 2 -9.80 3.88 -31.81
CA GLU A 2 -10.52 2.71 -32.33
C GLU A 2 -11.46 2.09 -31.31
N VAL A 3 -10.97 1.87 -30.09
CA VAL A 3 -11.76 1.29 -28.98
C VAL A 3 -13.02 2.12 -28.66
N ASN A 4 -13.00 3.42 -28.89
CA ASN A 4 -14.15 4.27 -28.60
C ASN A 4 -15.24 4.22 -29.67
N LYS A 5 -14.88 3.90 -30.92
CA LYS A 5 -15.86 3.89 -32.04
C LYS A 5 -16.80 2.70 -31.99
N ASP A 6 -16.33 1.57 -31.50
CA ASP A 6 -17.09 0.30 -31.48
C ASP A 6 -17.92 0.09 -30.20
N LEU A 7 -17.68 0.90 -29.15
CA LEU A 7 -18.45 0.83 -27.92
C LEU A 7 -19.76 1.61 -27.99
N ILE A 8 -20.88 0.89 -28.09
CA ILE A 8 -22.22 1.47 -28.00
C ILE A 8 -22.70 1.45 -26.56
N ALA A 9 -22.62 2.59 -25.87
CA ALA A 9 -23.06 2.74 -24.47
C ALA A 9 -23.54 4.19 -24.24
N LYS A 10 -24.55 4.37 -23.35
CA LYS A 10 -25.02 5.70 -22.93
C LYS A 10 -23.95 6.49 -22.17
N THR A 11 -23.15 5.80 -21.39
CA THR A 11 -22.04 6.37 -20.59
C THR A 11 -20.84 5.46 -20.67
N LYS A 12 -19.69 6.06 -20.92
CA LYS A 12 -18.41 5.37 -20.94
C LYS A 12 -17.57 5.89 -19.77
N LEU A 13 -17.09 4.98 -18.93
CA LEU A 13 -16.28 5.29 -17.75
C LEU A 13 -14.88 4.74 -17.95
N TYR A 14 -13.87 5.46 -17.48
CA TYR A 14 -12.49 5.00 -17.44
C TYR A 14 -11.98 5.11 -16.00
N LEU A 15 -11.80 3.96 -15.34
CA LEU A 15 -11.23 3.88 -14.00
C LEU A 15 -9.70 3.87 -14.09
N ILE A 16 -9.06 4.87 -13.53
CA ILE A 16 -7.62 5.08 -13.51
C ILE A 16 -7.12 4.81 -12.10
N GLN A 17 -6.43 3.68 -11.92
CA GLN A 17 -5.99 3.21 -10.61
C GLN A 17 -4.52 3.54 -10.31
N ASP A 18 -3.73 3.83 -11.35
CA ASP A 18 -2.32 4.20 -11.26
C ASP A 18 -1.90 5.03 -12.50
N TYR A 19 -0.68 5.52 -12.53
CA TYR A 19 -0.03 6.07 -13.72
C TYR A 19 0.64 4.93 -14.49
N GLU A 20 -0.16 4.25 -15.31
CA GLU A 20 0.18 2.94 -15.88
C GLU A 20 1.03 3.05 -17.15
N ASN A 21 2.18 3.73 -17.08
CA ASN A 21 3.13 3.86 -18.19
C ASN A 21 4.15 2.71 -18.30
N TRP A 22 3.91 1.57 -17.67
CA TRP A 22 4.85 0.46 -17.54
C TRP A 22 5.29 -0.17 -18.88
N ASN A 23 4.39 -0.21 -19.85
CA ASN A 23 4.62 -0.83 -21.17
C ASN A 23 4.27 0.10 -22.33
N ILE A 24 3.94 1.35 -22.06
CA ILE A 24 3.57 2.37 -23.04
C ILE A 24 4.28 3.68 -22.71
N SER A 25 4.41 4.57 -23.68
CA SER A 25 4.97 5.90 -23.45
C SER A 25 3.96 6.79 -22.71
N ASP A 26 4.45 7.83 -22.04
CA ASP A 26 3.60 8.86 -21.41
C ASP A 26 2.64 9.49 -22.43
N LYS A 27 3.07 9.66 -23.68
CA LYS A 27 2.24 10.21 -24.75
C LYS A 27 1.03 9.31 -25.04
N GLU A 28 1.23 8.00 -25.11
CA GLU A 28 0.17 7.02 -25.30
C GLU A 28 -0.76 6.95 -24.10
N LEU A 29 -0.22 6.93 -22.88
CA LEU A 29 -1.02 6.97 -21.66
C LEU A 29 -1.90 8.24 -21.59
N ILE A 30 -1.32 9.41 -21.84
CA ILE A 30 -2.04 10.69 -21.84
C ILE A 30 -3.12 10.72 -22.93
N ALA A 31 -2.90 10.07 -24.09
CA ALA A 31 -3.90 9.96 -25.12
C ALA A 31 -5.17 9.22 -24.64
N THR A 32 -5.03 8.24 -23.74
CA THR A 32 -6.19 7.53 -23.17
C THR A 32 -7.09 8.44 -22.34
N TYR A 33 -6.53 9.44 -21.65
CA TYR A 33 -7.30 10.40 -20.86
C TYR A 33 -8.17 11.34 -21.72
N LYS A 34 -7.85 11.44 -23.02
CA LYS A 34 -8.53 12.29 -24.02
C LYS A 34 -9.62 11.57 -24.81
N LEU A 35 -9.90 10.30 -24.54
CA LEU A 35 -10.86 9.47 -25.29
C LEU A 35 -12.34 9.91 -25.12
N GLY A 36 -12.63 10.94 -24.33
CA GLY A 36 -13.99 11.41 -24.08
C GLY A 36 -14.80 10.56 -23.11
N PHE A 37 -14.14 9.66 -22.37
CA PHE A 37 -14.75 8.93 -21.27
C PHE A 37 -14.88 9.83 -20.03
N LYS A 38 -15.79 9.47 -19.12
CA LYS A 38 -15.80 10.06 -17.78
C LYS A 38 -14.67 9.40 -16.99
N ASN A 39 -13.59 10.13 -16.77
CA ASN A 39 -12.43 9.63 -16.03
C ASN A 39 -12.74 9.60 -14.55
N ILE A 40 -12.48 8.45 -13.91
CA ILE A 40 -12.56 8.23 -12.46
C ILE A 40 -11.15 7.91 -11.98
N VAL A 41 -10.69 8.59 -10.95
CA VAL A 41 -9.36 8.40 -10.37
C VAL A 41 -9.47 8.03 -8.89
N VAL A 42 -8.55 7.17 -8.40
CA VAL A 42 -8.57 6.67 -7.02
C VAL A 42 -7.72 7.50 -6.05
N ALA A 43 -6.98 8.49 -6.55
CA ALA A 43 -6.05 9.29 -5.75
C ALA A 43 -6.01 10.74 -6.23
N LYS A 44 -5.75 11.68 -5.31
CA LYS A 44 -5.67 13.12 -5.62
C LYS A 44 -4.54 13.45 -6.59
N TRP A 45 -3.39 12.78 -6.45
CA TRP A 45 -2.27 13.00 -7.34
C TRP A 45 -2.56 12.54 -8.79
N LEU A 46 -3.35 11.45 -8.96
CA LEU A 46 -3.83 11.02 -10.26
C LEU A 46 -4.80 12.05 -10.86
N LYS A 47 -5.71 12.59 -10.00
CA LYS A 47 -6.61 13.66 -10.41
C LYS A 47 -5.84 14.87 -10.97
N GLN A 48 -4.79 15.30 -10.28
CA GLN A 48 -3.95 16.42 -10.71
C GLN A 48 -3.34 16.19 -12.10
N ILE A 49 -2.89 14.96 -12.39
CA ILE A 49 -2.34 14.61 -13.70
C ILE A 49 -3.44 14.53 -14.76
N VAL A 50 -4.50 13.75 -14.50
CA VAL A 50 -5.55 13.51 -15.49
C VAL A 50 -6.25 14.80 -15.88
N ASP A 51 -6.53 15.69 -14.93
CA ASP A 51 -7.22 16.97 -15.18
C ASP A 51 -6.42 17.94 -16.07
N GLN A 52 -5.08 17.78 -16.14
CA GLN A 52 -4.23 18.57 -17.04
C GLN A 52 -4.46 18.19 -18.53
N TYR A 53 -4.91 16.98 -18.80
CA TYR A 53 -4.98 16.45 -20.16
C TYR A 53 -6.40 16.07 -20.59
N SER A 54 -7.27 15.73 -19.66
CA SER A 54 -8.66 15.35 -19.96
C SER A 54 -9.50 16.60 -20.28
N PRO A 55 -10.23 16.61 -21.41
CA PRO A 55 -11.11 17.72 -21.77
C PRO A 55 -12.31 17.89 -20.82
N THR A 56 -12.67 16.84 -20.10
CA THR A 56 -13.82 16.80 -19.18
C THR A 56 -13.41 16.72 -17.70
N GLY A 57 -12.10 16.70 -17.42
CA GLY A 57 -11.56 16.47 -16.09
C GLY A 57 -11.75 15.03 -15.60
N SER A 58 -11.65 14.84 -14.29
CA SER A 58 -11.86 13.55 -13.64
C SER A 58 -12.63 13.67 -12.33
N VAL A 59 -13.29 12.59 -11.93
CA VAL A 59 -13.96 12.45 -10.63
C VAL A 59 -13.06 11.64 -9.71
N LEU A 60 -12.77 12.18 -8.52
CA LEU A 60 -12.03 11.46 -7.48
C LEU A 60 -13.00 10.55 -6.70
N ILE A 61 -12.78 9.26 -6.78
CA ILE A 61 -13.44 8.25 -5.95
C ILE A 61 -12.31 7.45 -5.28
N PRO A 62 -11.92 7.78 -4.04
CA PRO A 62 -10.85 7.07 -3.35
C PRO A 62 -11.19 5.59 -3.16
N ASN A 63 -10.17 4.74 -3.18
CA ASN A 63 -10.37 3.35 -2.81
C ASN A 63 -10.91 3.24 -1.38
N ALA A 64 -11.88 2.36 -1.20
CA ALA A 64 -12.45 2.04 0.08
C ALA A 64 -12.00 0.64 0.53
N ILE A 65 -12.08 0.39 1.83
CA ILE A 65 -11.83 -0.93 2.40
C ILE A 65 -13.03 -1.38 3.23
N ASP A 66 -13.21 -2.69 3.31
CA ASP A 66 -14.21 -3.29 4.19
C ASP A 66 -13.63 -3.49 5.59
N THR A 67 -13.96 -2.56 6.50
CA THR A 67 -13.51 -2.61 7.89
C THR A 67 -14.24 -3.66 8.74
N SER A 68 -15.24 -4.37 8.21
CA SER A 68 -15.82 -5.55 8.84
C SER A 68 -14.93 -6.78 8.63
N ILE A 69 -14.17 -6.81 7.56
CA ILE A 69 -13.21 -7.86 7.22
C ILE A 69 -11.82 -7.51 7.76
N TYR A 70 -11.30 -6.36 7.35
CA TYR A 70 -10.00 -5.85 7.81
C TYR A 70 -10.19 -5.14 9.14
N THR A 71 -10.03 -5.85 10.22
CA THR A 71 -10.21 -5.33 11.58
C THR A 71 -9.15 -5.90 12.53
N GLU A 72 -8.84 -5.16 13.58
CA GLU A 72 -7.96 -5.64 14.63
C GLU A 72 -8.64 -6.75 15.43
N THR A 73 -8.04 -7.94 15.44
CA THR A 73 -8.47 -9.10 16.25
C THR A 73 -7.47 -9.44 17.36
N VAL A 74 -6.22 -9.02 17.17
CA VAL A 74 -5.14 -9.16 18.17
C VAL A 74 -4.56 -7.77 18.43
N PRO A 75 -4.75 -7.20 19.63
CA PRO A 75 -4.18 -5.91 19.99
C PRO A 75 -2.67 -5.87 19.79
N ILE A 76 -2.14 -4.73 19.33
CA ILE A 76 -0.72 -4.60 18.92
C ILE A 76 0.26 -5.01 20.05
N GLN A 77 -0.07 -4.73 21.31
CA GLN A 77 0.78 -5.08 22.46
C GLN A 77 0.89 -6.60 22.69
N ASN A 78 -0.10 -7.37 22.25
CA ASN A 78 -0.17 -8.83 22.43
C ASN A 78 0.50 -9.62 21.29
N ARG A 79 1.02 -8.94 20.27
CA ARG A 79 1.72 -9.58 19.15
C ARG A 79 3.18 -9.85 19.52
N ASP A 80 3.79 -10.87 18.88
CA ASP A 80 5.22 -11.15 19.03
C ASP A 80 6.06 -9.92 18.68
N ASN A 81 7.13 -9.70 19.46
CA ASN A 81 8.10 -8.64 19.14
C ASN A 81 8.85 -8.96 17.85
N HIS A 82 9.44 -7.94 17.23
CA HIS A 82 10.28 -8.03 16.04
C HIS A 82 9.62 -8.83 14.90
N THR A 83 8.34 -8.53 14.62
CA THR A 83 7.57 -9.17 13.55
C THR A 83 7.19 -8.16 12.45
N ILE A 84 7.43 -8.52 11.21
CA ILE A 84 7.15 -7.71 10.02
C ILE A 84 6.36 -8.52 9.01
N ALA A 85 5.35 -7.91 8.39
CA ALA A 85 4.77 -8.42 7.15
C ALA A 85 5.04 -7.46 5.99
N LEU A 86 5.11 -8.01 4.78
CA LEU A 86 5.21 -7.23 3.54
C LEU A 86 4.63 -8.00 2.35
N LEU A 87 4.23 -7.24 1.32
CA LEU A 87 3.81 -7.81 0.05
C LEU A 87 5.03 -8.23 -0.78
N TYR A 88 5.01 -9.46 -1.31
CA TYR A 88 5.91 -9.90 -2.38
C TYR A 88 5.30 -9.59 -3.73
N HIS A 89 6.00 -8.84 -4.54
CA HIS A 89 5.62 -8.52 -5.91
C HIS A 89 6.85 -8.34 -6.79
N GLU A 90 6.81 -8.89 -8.02
CA GLU A 90 7.98 -8.88 -8.91
C GLU A 90 8.19 -7.55 -9.64
N SER A 91 7.17 -6.68 -9.69
CA SER A 91 7.31 -5.35 -10.29
C SER A 91 8.36 -4.51 -9.57
N PRO A 92 9.31 -3.90 -10.30
CA PRO A 92 10.33 -3.02 -9.72
C PRO A 92 9.74 -1.87 -8.90
N HIS A 93 8.56 -1.35 -9.29
CA HIS A 93 7.90 -0.23 -8.59
C HIS A 93 7.49 -0.56 -7.15
N LYS A 94 7.33 -1.84 -6.82
CA LYS A 94 7.03 -2.29 -5.45
C LYS A 94 8.26 -2.28 -4.53
N GLY A 95 9.45 -1.99 -5.06
CA GLY A 95 10.64 -1.73 -4.27
C GLY A 95 11.17 -2.92 -3.46
N LEU A 96 10.87 -4.16 -3.88
CA LEU A 96 11.23 -5.36 -3.13
C LEU A 96 12.74 -5.47 -2.84
N LYS A 97 13.60 -5.04 -3.78
CA LYS A 97 15.05 -5.01 -3.56
C LYS A 97 15.44 -4.11 -2.38
N ASN A 98 14.74 -2.99 -2.19
CA ASN A 98 14.96 -2.10 -1.08
C ASN A 98 14.43 -2.72 0.22
N ALA A 99 13.25 -3.36 0.19
CA ALA A 99 12.70 -4.09 1.33
C ALA A 99 13.69 -5.15 1.86
N PHE A 100 14.31 -5.94 0.98
CA PHE A 100 15.32 -6.92 1.44
C PHE A 100 16.53 -6.26 2.12
N LYS A 101 17.04 -5.14 1.60
CA LYS A 101 18.13 -4.40 2.26
C LYS A 101 17.73 -3.91 3.67
N VAL A 102 16.48 -3.46 3.83
CA VAL A 102 15.93 -3.07 5.15
C VAL A 102 15.88 -4.29 6.07
N LEU A 103 15.33 -5.40 5.58
CA LEU A 103 15.19 -6.64 6.37
C LEU A 103 16.54 -7.21 6.79
N ASP A 104 17.55 -7.20 5.91
CA ASP A 104 18.91 -7.68 6.23
C ASP A 104 19.55 -6.87 7.35
N LYS A 105 19.44 -5.53 7.32
CA LYS A 105 19.93 -4.67 8.40
C LYS A 105 19.19 -4.92 9.71
N LEU A 106 17.87 -5.10 9.65
CA LEU A 106 17.06 -5.41 10.83
C LEU A 106 17.38 -6.78 11.40
N LYS A 107 17.64 -7.79 10.55
CA LYS A 107 18.01 -9.13 10.98
C LYS A 107 19.35 -9.18 11.70
N GLN A 108 20.30 -8.34 11.29
CA GLN A 108 21.58 -8.17 12.00
C GLN A 108 21.37 -7.60 13.41
N LYS A 109 20.46 -6.62 13.56
CA LYS A 109 20.15 -6.02 14.86
C LYS A 109 19.26 -6.90 15.73
N TYR A 110 18.29 -7.61 15.14
CA TYR A 110 17.32 -8.46 15.80
C TYR A 110 17.42 -9.91 15.31
N PRO A 111 18.27 -10.76 15.92
CA PRO A 111 18.42 -12.16 15.51
C PRO A 111 17.12 -12.98 15.57
N ASP A 112 16.17 -12.58 16.41
CA ASP A 112 14.83 -13.16 16.55
C ASP A 112 13.78 -12.58 15.57
N LEU A 113 14.16 -11.68 14.65
CA LEU A 113 13.26 -11.11 13.64
C LEU A 113 12.56 -12.22 12.86
N LYS A 114 11.23 -12.15 12.84
CA LYS A 114 10.34 -13.00 12.03
C LYS A 114 9.68 -12.14 10.95
N VAL A 115 9.72 -12.63 9.72
CA VAL A 115 9.13 -11.93 8.57
C VAL A 115 8.13 -12.82 7.86
N ILE A 116 6.97 -12.26 7.54
CA ILE A 116 5.93 -12.92 6.77
C ILE A 116 5.75 -12.14 5.45
N MET A 117 6.00 -12.82 4.36
CA MET A 117 5.71 -12.32 3.01
C MET A 117 4.50 -13.04 2.44
N PHE A 118 3.70 -12.34 1.66
CA PHE A 118 2.60 -12.92 0.90
C PHE A 118 2.50 -12.27 -0.48
N GLY A 119 1.99 -13.00 -1.44
CA GLY A 119 1.87 -12.51 -2.82
C GLY A 119 1.31 -13.56 -3.76
N LYS A 120 1.06 -13.18 -5.02
CA LYS A 120 0.50 -14.09 -6.03
C LYS A 120 1.55 -14.89 -6.80
N PHE A 121 2.79 -14.44 -6.76
CA PHE A 121 3.89 -15.02 -7.54
C PHE A 121 4.41 -16.32 -6.92
N PRO A 122 5.17 -17.15 -7.66
CA PRO A 122 5.89 -18.29 -7.09
C PRO A 122 6.77 -17.86 -5.92
N LYS A 123 7.01 -18.78 -4.98
CA LYS A 123 7.92 -18.51 -3.86
C LYS A 123 9.33 -18.30 -4.40
N PRO A 124 9.96 -17.13 -4.14
CA PRO A 124 11.37 -16.94 -4.47
C PRO A 124 12.28 -17.71 -3.50
N GLU A 125 13.58 -17.75 -3.80
CA GLU A 125 14.56 -18.16 -2.79
C GLU A 125 14.55 -17.17 -1.63
N LEU A 126 14.31 -17.68 -0.42
CA LEU A 126 14.20 -16.88 0.81
C LEU A 126 15.00 -17.51 1.94
N PRO A 127 15.61 -16.70 2.80
CA PRO A 127 16.18 -17.18 4.06
C PRO A 127 15.12 -17.88 4.92
N ASN A 128 15.55 -18.80 5.79
CA ASN A 128 14.67 -19.61 6.64
C ASN A 128 13.87 -18.80 7.69
N TRP A 129 14.27 -17.56 7.97
CA TRP A 129 13.57 -16.64 8.85
C TRP A 129 12.45 -15.83 8.19
N ILE A 130 12.23 -16.06 6.87
CA ILE A 130 11.11 -15.47 6.11
C ILE A 130 10.12 -16.57 5.75
N THR A 131 8.89 -16.45 6.22
CA THR A 131 7.77 -17.31 5.81
C THR A 131 7.05 -16.68 4.63
N TYR A 132 6.74 -17.47 3.60
CA TYR A 132 6.03 -17.00 2.41
C TYR A 132 4.70 -17.72 2.20
N TYR A 133 3.63 -16.95 1.98
CA TYR A 133 2.31 -17.43 1.60
C TYR A 133 1.98 -17.03 0.16
N LYS A 134 1.98 -18.01 -0.75
CA LYS A 134 1.55 -17.80 -2.14
C LYS A 134 0.03 -17.78 -2.20
N GLY A 135 -0.56 -16.75 -2.82
CA GLY A 135 -2.01 -16.65 -3.03
C GLY A 135 -2.80 -16.65 -1.72
N ALA A 136 -2.29 -15.98 -0.69
CA ALA A 136 -2.97 -15.88 0.59
C ALA A 136 -4.43 -15.41 0.37
N SER A 137 -5.39 -16.16 0.92
CA SER A 137 -6.79 -15.75 0.92
C SER A 137 -6.97 -14.45 1.73
N GLN A 138 -8.06 -13.74 1.51
CA GLN A 138 -8.39 -12.53 2.28
C GLN A 138 -8.35 -12.81 3.80
N LYS A 139 -8.95 -13.92 4.25
CA LYS A 139 -8.88 -14.36 5.65
C LYS A 139 -7.43 -14.51 6.11
N LYS A 140 -6.58 -15.19 5.30
CA LYS A 140 -5.18 -15.40 5.64
C LYS A 140 -4.39 -14.09 5.68
N THR A 141 -4.69 -13.14 4.80
CA THR A 141 -4.07 -11.82 4.81
C THR A 141 -4.44 -11.04 6.08
N VAL A 142 -5.70 -11.09 6.52
CA VAL A 142 -6.14 -10.51 7.80
C VAL A 142 -5.40 -11.14 8.98
N GLU A 143 -5.24 -12.48 9.02
CA GLU A 143 -4.45 -13.17 10.04
C GLU A 143 -2.99 -12.70 10.05
N ILE A 144 -2.36 -12.54 8.87
CA ILE A 144 -1.00 -12.03 8.73
C ILE A 144 -0.88 -10.62 9.30
N TYR A 145 -1.77 -9.70 8.90
CA TYR A 145 -1.73 -8.32 9.41
C TYR A 145 -1.93 -8.24 10.92
N ASN A 146 -2.76 -9.12 11.50
CA ASN A 146 -2.99 -9.19 12.94
C ASN A 146 -1.86 -9.89 13.73
N SER A 147 -0.93 -10.55 13.05
CA SER A 147 0.19 -11.27 13.72
C SER A 147 1.47 -10.47 13.83
N VAL A 148 1.56 -9.30 13.19
CA VAL A 148 2.81 -8.53 13.10
C VAL A 148 2.72 -7.16 13.75
N LYS A 149 3.88 -6.66 14.22
CA LYS A 149 4.01 -5.30 14.77
C LYS A 149 4.04 -4.24 13.66
N ALA A 150 4.74 -4.52 12.57
CA ALA A 150 4.90 -3.59 11.48
C ALA A 150 4.51 -4.21 10.12
N PHE A 151 3.92 -3.40 9.27
CA PHE A 151 3.79 -3.67 7.84
C PHE A 151 4.79 -2.80 7.09
N LEU A 152 5.76 -3.44 6.44
CA LEU A 152 6.81 -2.76 5.68
C LEU A 152 6.40 -2.59 4.22
N CYS A 153 6.41 -1.34 3.75
CA CYS A 153 6.12 -1.00 2.36
C CYS A 153 7.28 -0.17 1.80
N SER A 154 8.10 -0.75 0.92
CA SER A 154 9.24 -0.06 0.29
C SER A 154 8.93 0.38 -1.14
N THR A 155 7.65 0.56 -1.47
CA THR A 155 7.14 0.93 -2.79
C THR A 155 7.79 2.22 -3.30
N ILE A 156 8.12 2.24 -4.58
CA ILE A 156 8.69 3.41 -5.28
C ILE A 156 7.55 4.27 -5.82
N GLU A 157 6.58 3.62 -6.46
CA GLU A 157 5.42 4.27 -7.07
C GLU A 157 4.21 3.33 -7.02
N GLU A 158 3.05 3.86 -6.69
CA GLU A 158 1.76 3.14 -6.71
C GLU A 158 0.60 4.14 -6.64
N GLY A 159 -0.52 3.83 -7.28
CA GLY A 159 -1.68 4.71 -7.35
C GLY A 159 -2.31 5.02 -6.00
N PHE A 160 -2.48 4.01 -5.15
CA PHE A 160 -3.08 4.14 -3.82
C PHE A 160 -2.37 3.33 -2.75
N GLY A 161 -2.24 2.00 -2.93
CA GLY A 161 -1.56 1.11 -1.98
C GLY A 161 -2.50 0.43 -0.98
N LEU A 162 -3.44 -0.37 -1.46
CA LEU A 162 -4.45 -1.05 -0.64
C LEU A 162 -3.86 -1.87 0.50
N THR A 163 -2.74 -2.58 0.30
CA THR A 163 -2.14 -3.42 1.34
C THR A 163 -1.69 -2.62 2.58
N GLY A 164 -1.28 -1.37 2.40
CA GLY A 164 -0.92 -0.49 3.50
C GLY A 164 -2.11 -0.12 4.38
N ILE A 165 -3.20 0.32 3.76
CA ILE A 165 -4.42 0.71 4.50
C ILE A 165 -5.12 -0.51 5.13
N GLU A 166 -5.09 -1.70 4.49
CA GLU A 166 -5.59 -2.96 5.04
C GLU A 166 -4.81 -3.35 6.31
N ALA A 167 -3.47 -3.25 6.26
CA ALA A 167 -2.62 -3.51 7.41
C ALA A 167 -2.90 -2.56 8.58
N MET A 168 -3.10 -1.26 8.28
CA MET A 168 -3.50 -0.25 9.27
C MET A 168 -4.86 -0.57 9.90
N ALA A 169 -5.84 -1.02 9.12
CA ALA A 169 -7.16 -1.43 9.62
C ALA A 169 -7.07 -2.61 10.59
N CYS A 170 -6.14 -3.53 10.35
CA CYS A 170 -5.82 -4.63 11.25
C CYS A 170 -4.89 -4.25 12.41
N GLY A 171 -4.54 -2.98 12.57
CA GLY A 171 -3.72 -2.46 13.66
C GLY A 171 -2.22 -2.70 13.52
N ALA A 172 -1.71 -3.15 12.36
CA ALA A 172 -0.26 -3.17 12.12
C ALA A 172 0.25 -1.74 11.90
N CYS A 173 1.41 -1.41 12.49
CA CYS A 173 2.05 -0.11 12.26
C CYS A 173 2.58 -0.03 10.83
N LEU A 174 2.06 0.89 10.04
CA LEU A 174 2.55 1.12 8.68
C LEU A 174 3.91 1.83 8.74
N VAL A 175 4.95 1.17 8.22
CA VAL A 175 6.26 1.75 7.92
C VAL A 175 6.43 1.73 6.42
N SER A 176 6.39 2.89 5.78
CA SER A 176 6.36 3.01 4.33
C SER A 176 7.33 4.04 3.79
N THR A 177 7.69 3.90 2.52
CA THR A 177 8.20 5.02 1.74
C THR A 177 7.07 6.03 1.51
N ASP A 178 7.43 7.31 1.34
CA ASP A 178 6.51 8.41 1.06
C ASP A 178 6.23 8.53 -0.44
N TYR A 179 5.73 7.43 -1.07
CA TYR A 179 5.27 7.46 -2.46
C TYR A 179 3.92 8.19 -2.58
N ARG A 180 3.58 8.63 -3.80
CA ARG A 180 2.42 9.52 -3.99
C ARG A 180 1.11 8.94 -3.46
N GLY A 181 0.83 7.67 -3.77
CA GLY A 181 -0.44 7.02 -3.38
C GLY A 181 -0.61 6.82 -1.88
N VAL A 182 0.47 6.60 -1.12
CA VAL A 182 0.37 6.41 0.34
C VAL A 182 -0.15 7.65 1.05
N ARG A 183 0.08 8.84 0.50
CA ARG A 183 -0.36 10.13 1.06
C ARG A 183 -1.87 10.31 1.09
N GLU A 184 -2.62 9.44 0.42
CA GLU A 184 -4.10 9.47 0.48
C GLU A 184 -4.61 9.08 1.87
N TYR A 185 -3.89 8.18 2.59
CA TYR A 185 -4.32 7.65 3.88
C TYR A 185 -3.27 7.68 4.99
N ALA A 186 -2.00 7.84 4.66
CA ALA A 186 -0.91 7.86 5.64
C ALA A 186 -0.48 9.29 5.98
N VAL A 187 -0.44 9.60 7.27
CA VAL A 187 0.02 10.89 7.81
C VAL A 187 1.25 10.62 8.66
N LYS A 188 2.39 11.19 8.23
CA LYS A 188 3.71 10.98 8.84
C LYS A 188 3.70 11.29 10.34
N ASN A 189 4.23 10.36 11.15
CA ASN A 189 4.33 10.42 12.62
C ASN A 189 2.98 10.53 13.37
N TYR A 190 1.86 10.37 12.67
CA TYR A 190 0.53 10.33 13.28
C TYR A 190 -0.06 8.91 13.23
N ASN A 191 -0.24 8.34 12.03
CA ASN A 191 -0.80 7.01 11.81
C ASN A 191 0.13 6.08 11.03
N SER A 192 1.33 6.55 10.72
CA SER A 192 2.35 5.84 9.95
C SER A 192 3.73 6.46 10.17
N LEU A 193 4.79 5.71 9.86
CA LEU A 193 6.14 6.24 9.76
C LEU A 193 6.58 6.22 8.29
N LEU A 194 6.79 7.41 7.74
CA LEU A 194 7.14 7.58 6.33
C LEU A 194 8.60 8.04 6.18
N SER A 195 9.29 7.45 5.20
CA SER A 195 10.65 7.79 4.79
C SER A 195 10.71 8.18 3.31
N PRO A 196 11.72 8.91 2.87
CA PRO A 196 11.91 9.15 1.43
C PRO A 196 11.99 7.83 0.65
N VAL A 197 11.51 7.84 -0.60
CA VAL A 197 11.64 6.68 -1.50
C VAL A 197 13.11 6.34 -1.70
N GLY A 198 13.47 5.08 -1.49
CA GLY A 198 14.83 4.58 -1.64
C GLY A 198 15.76 4.82 -0.43
N ASP A 199 15.31 5.51 0.59
CA ASP A 199 16.08 5.71 1.83
C ASP A 199 15.93 4.51 2.77
N ILE A 200 16.88 3.58 2.60
CA ILE A 200 16.91 2.32 3.36
C ILE A 200 17.12 2.58 4.86
N ASP A 201 18.02 3.51 5.20
CA ASP A 201 18.39 3.76 6.60
C ASP A 201 17.24 4.42 7.36
N ALA A 202 16.53 5.35 6.75
CA ALA A 202 15.33 5.93 7.34
C ALA A 202 14.20 4.89 7.53
N GLN A 203 14.05 3.92 6.61
CA GLN A 203 13.09 2.83 6.80
C GLN A 203 13.49 1.91 7.96
N VAL A 204 14.78 1.55 8.05
CA VAL A 204 15.32 0.74 9.17
C VAL A 204 15.05 1.44 10.49
N GLU A 205 15.40 2.73 10.60
CA GLU A 205 15.18 3.53 11.80
C GLU A 205 13.69 3.58 12.18
N ASN A 206 12.80 3.76 11.23
CA ASN A 206 11.36 3.76 11.47
C ASN A 206 10.85 2.42 12.03
N VAL A 207 11.36 1.28 11.53
CA VAL A 207 11.01 -0.04 12.09
C VAL A 207 11.56 -0.19 13.52
N ILE A 208 12.81 0.23 13.76
CA ILE A 208 13.42 0.23 15.10
C ILE A 208 12.58 1.03 16.09
N ARG A 209 12.13 2.22 15.70
CA ARG A 209 11.25 3.06 16.53
C ARG A 209 9.94 2.35 16.91
N ILE A 210 9.33 1.60 15.97
CA ILE A 210 8.13 0.80 16.25
C ILE A 210 8.45 -0.34 17.24
N PHE A 211 9.59 -0.99 17.12
CA PHE A 211 9.95 -2.12 18.00
C PHE A 211 10.34 -1.68 19.40
N GLU A 212 11.08 -0.58 19.53
CA GLU A 212 11.67 -0.14 20.79
C GLU A 212 10.78 0.83 21.59
N ASN A 213 9.82 1.52 20.93
CA ASN A 213 8.95 2.49 21.61
C ASN A 213 7.49 2.00 21.65
N LYS A 214 7.10 1.38 22.78
CA LYS A 214 5.75 0.83 22.96
C LYS A 214 4.64 1.87 22.90
N GLU A 215 4.89 3.10 23.36
CA GLU A 215 3.90 4.19 23.29
C GLU A 215 3.70 4.64 21.87
N LEU A 216 4.77 4.90 21.11
CA LEU A 216 4.69 5.23 19.70
C LEU A 216 3.98 4.12 18.90
N GLN A 217 4.33 2.86 19.16
CA GLN A 217 3.70 1.69 18.53
C GLN A 217 2.20 1.70 18.75
N LYS A 218 1.74 1.89 19.99
CA LYS A 218 0.33 1.94 20.34
C LYS A 218 -0.37 3.13 19.67
N ASN A 219 0.26 4.31 19.67
CA ASN A 219 -0.31 5.52 19.07
C ASN A 219 -0.44 5.39 17.55
N ILE A 220 0.59 4.91 16.85
CA ILE A 220 0.54 4.70 15.39
C ILE A 220 -0.54 3.68 15.04
N SER A 221 -0.61 2.55 15.75
CA SER A 221 -1.62 1.51 15.53
C SER A 221 -3.04 2.05 15.73
N SER A 222 -3.33 2.66 16.88
CA SER A 222 -4.68 3.14 17.18
C SER A 222 -5.13 4.29 16.26
N ASN A 223 -4.23 5.21 15.94
CA ASN A 223 -4.51 6.29 14.98
C ASN A 223 -4.75 5.73 13.58
N GLY A 224 -4.00 4.68 13.18
CA GLY A 224 -4.21 3.96 11.93
C GLY A 224 -5.61 3.40 11.84
N ILE A 225 -6.02 2.60 12.82
CA ILE A 225 -7.37 2.00 12.89
C ILE A 225 -8.47 3.08 12.82
N GLN A 226 -8.32 4.18 13.57
CA GLN A 226 -9.34 5.23 13.56
C GLN A 226 -9.38 5.99 12.23
N HIS A 227 -8.23 6.26 11.64
CA HIS A 227 -8.15 7.00 10.38
C HIS A 227 -8.75 6.23 9.21
N VAL A 228 -8.53 4.93 9.16
CA VAL A 228 -9.04 4.05 8.09
C VAL A 228 -10.57 4.02 8.02
N LYS A 229 -11.27 4.25 9.12
CA LYS A 229 -12.74 4.31 9.15
C LYS A 229 -13.37 5.36 8.22
N LYS A 230 -12.57 6.30 7.71
CA LYS A 230 -12.99 7.29 6.71
C LYS A 230 -13.05 6.73 5.29
N PHE A 231 -12.44 5.57 5.04
CA PHE A 231 -12.35 4.95 3.72
C PHE A 231 -13.38 3.83 3.57
N LYS A 232 -14.66 4.16 3.79
CA LYS A 232 -15.78 3.23 3.64
C LYS A 232 -16.39 3.31 2.26
N TRP A 233 -16.94 2.21 1.78
CA TRP A 233 -17.67 2.18 0.51
C TRP A 233 -18.84 3.19 0.48
N SER A 234 -19.51 3.44 1.62
CA SER A 234 -20.56 4.45 1.71
C SER A 234 -20.08 5.89 1.52
N GLU A 235 -18.78 6.14 1.69
CA GLU A 235 -18.16 7.47 1.49
C GLU A 235 -17.55 7.60 0.09
N ALA A 236 -17.36 6.47 -0.62
CA ALA A 236 -16.82 6.42 -1.98
C ALA A 236 -17.92 6.53 -3.07
N MET A 237 -19.19 6.45 -2.68
CA MET A 237 -20.38 6.60 -3.54
C MET A 237 -20.95 8.01 -3.43
#